data_c3fdece89bb00b5e53090681cb31baab
#
_entry.id   c3fdece89bb00b5e53090681cb31baab
#
_cell.length_a   1.000
_cell.length_b   1.000
_cell.length_c   1.000
_cell.angle_alpha   90.00
_cell.angle_beta   90.00
_cell.angle_gamma   90.00
#
_symmetry.space_group_name_H-M   'P 1'
#
loop_
_entity.id
_entity.type
_entity.pdbx_description
1 polymer ?
#
loop_
_entity_poly.entity_id
_entity_poly.type
_entity_poly.pdbx_seq_one_letter_code
_entity_poly.pdbx_strand_id
1 'polypeptide(L)'
;MPVLVALTPGALFAKDYRVVGKLSEGGMGAVYTVDQISTGRQRALKLMHPELVSDPGLRAKFEQEARIGGRIESEHVVEVVAAGVDAETQLPFLVMELLAGEDLAQSLKRRGAMSPGEVALVFDPLCHAVGAAHAANIVHRDLKPENIFLAQSKRSGGAFTLKVLDFGIAKVLEEARTSANTGAVGSPYWMAPEQTERKSAVTASVDVWALGLIAFALLTGKPFWRCANDADGTMTNFLRELVLEPIPVASARAKDLGATHELPD
;
A
#
# COMPACT_ATOMS: atom_id res chain seq x y z
N MET A 1 -20.52 -10.73 -4.43
CA MET A 1 -19.29 -10.08 -4.93
C MET A 1 -18.97 -10.70 -6.28
N PRO A 2 -18.70 -9.92 -7.34
CA PRO A 2 -18.21 -10.49 -8.59
C PRO A 2 -16.88 -11.19 -8.29
N VAL A 3 -16.79 -12.45 -8.70
CA VAL A 3 -15.59 -13.27 -8.54
C VAL A 3 -14.54 -12.71 -9.50
N LEU A 4 -13.40 -12.30 -8.98
CA LEU A 4 -12.25 -11.92 -9.81
C LEU A 4 -11.90 -13.12 -10.70
N VAL A 5 -11.87 -12.93 -12.03
CA VAL A 5 -11.50 -13.99 -12.96
C VAL A 5 -10.05 -14.40 -12.65
N ALA A 6 -9.86 -15.61 -12.12
CA ALA A 6 -8.54 -16.12 -11.81
C ALA A 6 -7.81 -16.45 -13.12
N LEU A 7 -6.64 -15.84 -13.34
CA LEU A 7 -5.79 -16.22 -14.46
C LEU A 7 -5.08 -17.54 -14.15
N THR A 8 -5.07 -18.43 -15.14
CA THR A 8 -4.38 -19.72 -15.04
C THR A 8 -2.96 -19.64 -15.60
N PRO A 9 -1.99 -20.39 -15.05
CA PRO A 9 -0.66 -20.48 -15.62
C PRO A 9 -0.69 -20.85 -17.12
N GLY A 10 0.13 -20.16 -17.91
CA GLY A 10 0.18 -20.30 -19.37
C GLY A 10 -0.79 -19.40 -20.13
N ALA A 11 -1.84 -18.86 -19.49
CA ALA A 11 -2.77 -17.93 -20.13
C ALA A 11 -2.05 -16.67 -20.62
N LEU A 12 -2.48 -16.14 -21.75
CA LEU A 12 -2.02 -14.86 -22.29
C LEU A 12 -2.99 -13.76 -21.86
N PHE A 13 -2.48 -12.73 -21.21
CA PHE A 13 -3.25 -11.57 -20.77
C PHE A 13 -2.76 -10.30 -21.49
N ALA A 14 -3.68 -9.42 -21.86
CA ALA A 14 -3.43 -8.16 -22.55
C ALA A 14 -2.41 -8.30 -23.73
N LYS A 15 -2.42 -9.45 -24.42
CA LYS A 15 -1.60 -9.80 -25.61
C LYS A 15 -0.09 -9.84 -25.40
N ASP A 16 0.44 -9.42 -24.24
CA ASP A 16 1.88 -9.33 -23.98
C ASP A 16 2.35 -10.04 -22.70
N TYR A 17 1.41 -10.49 -21.84
CA TYR A 17 1.77 -11.02 -20.53
C TYR A 17 1.33 -12.48 -20.39
N ARG A 18 2.30 -13.41 -20.38
CA ARG A 18 2.04 -14.82 -20.13
C ARG A 18 2.08 -15.10 -18.62
N VAL A 19 1.01 -15.60 -18.08
CA VAL A 19 0.89 -15.90 -16.66
C VAL A 19 1.80 -17.06 -16.28
N VAL A 20 2.67 -16.84 -15.29
CA VAL A 20 3.54 -17.87 -14.70
C VAL A 20 2.86 -18.47 -13.47
N GLY A 21 2.34 -17.63 -12.56
CA GLY A 21 1.67 -18.08 -11.35
C GLY A 21 1.13 -16.92 -10.53
N LYS A 22 0.28 -17.25 -9.57
CA LYS A 22 -0.29 -16.28 -8.63
C LYS A 22 0.68 -16.03 -7.48
N LEU A 23 0.97 -14.76 -7.18
CA LEU A 23 1.82 -14.33 -6.06
C LEU A 23 1.00 -14.09 -4.79
N SER A 24 -0.09 -13.33 -4.91
CA SER A 24 -0.91 -12.98 -3.77
C SER A 24 -2.34 -12.64 -4.19
N GLU A 25 -3.26 -12.62 -3.23
CA GLU A 25 -4.64 -12.16 -3.38
C GLU A 25 -5.03 -11.36 -2.16
N GLY A 26 -5.77 -10.28 -2.38
CA GLY A 26 -6.23 -9.40 -1.30
C GLY A 26 -7.49 -8.64 -1.68
N GLY A 27 -7.94 -7.76 -0.80
CA GLY A 27 -9.17 -7.00 -0.99
C GLY A 27 -9.22 -6.07 -2.20
N MET A 28 -8.08 -5.77 -2.83
CA MET A 28 -7.99 -4.93 -4.03
C MET A 28 -7.87 -5.73 -5.31
N GLY A 29 -7.66 -7.06 -5.22
CA GLY A 29 -7.46 -7.91 -6.39
C GLY A 29 -6.41 -8.99 -6.18
N ALA A 30 -5.81 -9.46 -7.27
CA ALA A 30 -4.79 -10.50 -7.26
C ALA A 30 -3.53 -10.08 -8.01
N VAL A 31 -2.38 -10.52 -7.52
CA VAL A 31 -1.07 -10.27 -8.13
C VAL A 31 -0.51 -11.57 -8.70
N TYR A 32 0.00 -11.51 -9.91
CA TYR A 32 0.57 -12.63 -10.65
C TYR A 32 2.01 -12.33 -11.07
N THR A 33 2.85 -13.36 -11.10
CA THR A 33 4.07 -13.31 -11.89
C THR A 33 3.72 -13.58 -13.35
N VAL A 34 4.21 -12.75 -14.24
CA VAL A 34 4.02 -12.89 -15.70
C VAL A 34 5.34 -12.75 -16.44
N ASP A 35 5.47 -13.44 -17.58
CA ASP A 35 6.54 -13.21 -18.55
C ASP A 35 6.03 -12.20 -19.58
N GLN A 36 6.69 -11.04 -19.66
CA GLN A 36 6.42 -10.05 -20.69
C GLN A 36 7.03 -10.51 -22.01
N ILE A 37 6.21 -10.87 -23.00
CA ILE A 37 6.65 -11.48 -24.26
C ILE A 37 7.53 -10.53 -25.06
N SER A 38 7.15 -9.26 -25.16
CA SER A 38 7.85 -8.23 -25.93
C SER A 38 9.27 -7.95 -25.42
N THR A 39 9.56 -8.17 -24.14
CA THR A 39 10.86 -7.85 -23.53
C THR A 39 11.62 -9.07 -22.98
N GLY A 40 10.96 -10.21 -22.86
CA GLY A 40 11.50 -11.44 -22.22
C GLY A 40 11.73 -11.29 -20.71
N ARG A 41 11.15 -10.26 -20.05
CA ARG A 41 11.34 -10.00 -18.63
C ARG A 41 10.15 -10.49 -17.81
N GLN A 42 10.44 -10.96 -16.60
CA GLN A 42 9.39 -11.22 -15.62
C GLN A 42 8.90 -9.92 -15.01
N ARG A 43 7.57 -9.86 -14.77
CA ARG A 43 6.86 -8.71 -14.19
C ARG A 43 5.88 -9.16 -13.13
N ALA A 44 5.46 -8.25 -12.27
CA ALA A 44 4.31 -8.41 -11.41
C ALA A 44 3.09 -7.77 -12.11
N LEU A 45 2.05 -8.57 -12.35
CA LEU A 45 0.76 -8.14 -12.90
C LEU A 45 -0.26 -8.10 -11.76
N LYS A 46 -0.73 -6.90 -11.40
CA LYS A 46 -1.83 -6.70 -10.44
C LYS A 46 -3.13 -6.55 -11.20
N LEU A 47 -4.04 -7.51 -11.03
CA LEU A 47 -5.43 -7.40 -11.48
C LEU A 47 -6.27 -6.79 -10.37
N MET A 48 -7.13 -5.85 -10.73
CA MET A 48 -8.01 -5.19 -9.79
C MET A 48 -9.47 -5.52 -10.06
N HIS A 49 -10.33 -5.28 -9.07
CA HIS A 49 -11.75 -5.52 -9.21
C HIS A 49 -12.37 -4.66 -10.31
N PRO A 50 -13.26 -5.23 -11.17
CA PRO A 50 -13.88 -4.53 -12.29
C PRO A 50 -14.75 -3.35 -11.84
N GLU A 51 -15.18 -3.32 -10.58
CA GLU A 51 -15.94 -2.22 -9.98
C GLU A 51 -15.18 -0.87 -10.05
N LEU A 52 -13.85 -0.91 -10.08
CA LEU A 52 -13.00 0.28 -10.19
C LEU A 52 -13.10 1.01 -11.54
N VAL A 53 -13.64 0.34 -12.53
CA VAL A 53 -13.82 0.87 -13.90
C VAL A 53 -15.26 0.68 -14.36
N SER A 54 -16.21 0.62 -13.41
CA SER A 54 -17.63 0.35 -13.66
C SER A 54 -18.32 1.42 -14.52
N ASP A 55 -17.77 2.63 -14.53
CA ASP A 55 -18.23 3.70 -15.42
C ASP A 55 -17.04 4.36 -16.16
N PRO A 56 -17.31 5.05 -17.30
CA PRO A 56 -16.27 5.67 -18.12
C PRO A 56 -15.43 6.73 -17.39
N GLY A 57 -16.01 7.41 -16.40
CA GLY A 57 -15.30 8.43 -15.60
C GLY A 57 -14.28 7.80 -14.67
N LEU A 58 -14.65 6.73 -13.96
CA LEU A 58 -13.72 5.97 -13.11
C LEU A 58 -12.61 5.31 -13.94
N ARG A 59 -12.95 4.79 -15.12
CA ARG A 59 -11.99 4.22 -16.05
C ARG A 59 -10.92 5.22 -16.48
N ALA A 60 -11.36 6.40 -16.94
CA ALA A 60 -10.43 7.46 -17.35
C ALA A 60 -9.52 7.93 -16.22
N LYS A 61 -10.08 8.05 -15.00
CA LYS A 61 -9.31 8.37 -13.80
C LYS A 61 -8.30 7.27 -13.45
N PHE A 62 -8.72 6.00 -13.50
CA PHE A 62 -7.81 4.88 -13.27
C PHE A 62 -6.62 4.91 -14.23
N GLU A 63 -6.87 5.08 -15.53
CA GLU A 63 -5.81 5.15 -16.54
C GLU A 63 -4.90 6.37 -16.34
N GLN A 64 -5.43 7.48 -15.84
CA GLN A 64 -4.66 8.68 -15.51
C GLN A 64 -3.82 8.48 -14.24
N GLU A 65 -4.42 8.05 -13.13
CA GLU A 65 -3.76 7.89 -11.84
C GLU A 65 -2.69 6.76 -11.88
N ALA A 66 -2.94 5.68 -12.61
CA ALA A 66 -1.98 4.60 -12.79
C ALA A 66 -0.66 5.06 -13.47
N ARG A 67 -0.70 6.14 -14.25
CA ARG A 67 0.49 6.76 -14.88
C ARG A 67 1.22 7.73 -13.95
N ILE A 68 0.58 8.15 -12.86
CA ILE A 68 1.13 9.16 -11.95
C ILE A 68 2.37 8.62 -11.22
N GLY A 69 2.37 7.33 -10.84
CA GLY A 69 3.54 6.69 -10.24
C GLY A 69 4.82 6.84 -11.06
N GLY A 70 4.72 6.89 -12.39
CA GLY A 70 5.85 7.12 -13.29
C GLY A 70 6.41 8.55 -13.31
N ARG A 71 5.77 9.49 -12.59
CA ARG A 71 6.26 10.88 -12.46
C ARG A 71 7.11 11.10 -11.21
N ILE A 72 7.17 10.11 -10.32
CA ILE A 72 7.94 10.21 -9.09
C ILE A 72 9.37 9.73 -9.40
N GLU A 73 10.31 10.66 -9.42
CA GLU A 73 11.72 10.38 -9.65
C GLU A 73 12.39 9.88 -8.36
N SER A 74 12.20 8.61 -8.04
CA SER A 74 12.84 7.97 -6.88
C SER A 74 13.08 6.48 -7.13
N GLU A 75 14.31 6.02 -6.82
CA GLU A 75 14.61 4.59 -6.83
C GLU A 75 13.84 3.79 -5.76
N HIS A 76 13.24 4.48 -4.80
CA HIS A 76 12.45 3.91 -3.70
C HIS A 76 10.95 3.85 -4.00
N VAL A 77 10.53 4.12 -5.23
CA VAL A 77 9.16 3.91 -5.72
C VAL A 77 9.19 2.74 -6.70
N VAL A 78 8.16 1.89 -6.66
CA VAL A 78 8.05 0.77 -7.61
C VAL A 78 7.88 1.28 -9.04
N GLU A 79 8.65 0.72 -9.98
CA GLU A 79 8.52 1.03 -11.40
C GLU A 79 7.22 0.45 -11.97
N VAL A 80 6.33 1.32 -12.42
CA VAL A 80 5.13 0.93 -13.18
C VAL A 80 5.48 0.89 -14.66
N VAL A 81 5.36 -0.28 -15.27
CA VAL A 81 5.72 -0.54 -16.68
C VAL A 81 4.54 -0.29 -17.61
N ALA A 82 3.35 -0.70 -17.20
CA ALA A 82 2.11 -0.53 -17.95
C ALA A 82 0.89 -0.49 -17.03
N ALA A 83 -0.16 0.16 -17.46
CA ALA A 83 -1.44 0.18 -16.81
C ALA A 83 -2.55 0.36 -17.83
N GLY A 84 -3.72 -0.21 -17.56
CA GLY A 84 -4.87 -0.10 -18.45
C GLY A 84 -6.04 -0.98 -18.05
N VAL A 85 -6.97 -1.09 -18.97
CA VAL A 85 -8.09 -2.03 -18.89
C VAL A 85 -7.97 -2.99 -20.08
N ASP A 86 -7.88 -4.27 -19.81
CA ASP A 86 -7.77 -5.28 -20.86
C ASP A 86 -9.04 -5.31 -21.72
N ALA A 87 -8.87 -5.30 -23.04
CA ALA A 87 -9.98 -5.20 -23.99
C ALA A 87 -10.89 -6.44 -23.99
N GLU A 88 -10.34 -7.61 -23.67
CA GLU A 88 -11.07 -8.89 -23.70
C GLU A 88 -11.83 -9.15 -22.39
N THR A 89 -11.13 -9.00 -21.26
CA THR A 89 -11.68 -9.31 -19.94
C THR A 89 -12.35 -8.11 -19.27
N GLN A 90 -12.10 -6.88 -19.77
CA GLN A 90 -12.52 -5.61 -19.16
C GLN A 90 -12.00 -5.42 -17.73
N LEU A 91 -10.93 -6.14 -17.36
CA LEU A 91 -10.30 -6.02 -16.05
C LEU A 91 -9.27 -4.90 -16.02
N PRO A 92 -9.29 -4.04 -14.99
CA PRO A 92 -8.24 -3.06 -14.78
C PRO A 92 -6.98 -3.77 -14.27
N PHE A 93 -5.84 -3.37 -14.81
CA PHE A 93 -4.56 -3.98 -14.46
C PHE A 93 -3.43 -2.97 -14.36
N LEU A 94 -2.42 -3.35 -13.58
CA LEU A 94 -1.15 -2.65 -13.44
C LEU A 94 -0.02 -3.66 -13.60
N VAL A 95 0.97 -3.34 -14.42
CA VAL A 95 2.20 -4.12 -14.57
C VAL A 95 3.35 -3.33 -14.00
N MET A 96 4.10 -3.97 -13.11
CA MET A 96 5.22 -3.35 -12.40
C MET A 96 6.45 -4.25 -12.39
N GLU A 97 7.59 -3.71 -11.98
CA GLU A 97 8.77 -4.51 -11.74
C GLU A 97 8.46 -5.65 -10.76
N LEU A 98 9.00 -6.85 -11.03
CA LEU A 98 8.91 -7.97 -10.10
C LEU A 98 9.98 -7.81 -9.03
N LEU A 99 9.54 -7.73 -7.78
CA LEU A 99 10.41 -7.60 -6.62
C LEU A 99 10.58 -8.95 -5.93
N ALA A 100 11.80 -9.25 -5.48
CA ALA A 100 12.09 -10.37 -4.59
C ALA A 100 12.35 -9.82 -3.18
N GLY A 101 11.72 -10.39 -2.17
CA GLY A 101 11.82 -9.91 -0.78
C GLY A 101 10.52 -10.08 -0.03
N GLU A 102 10.28 -9.21 0.93
CA GLU A 102 9.07 -9.22 1.77
C GLU A 102 8.55 -7.79 1.97
N ASP A 103 7.26 -7.64 2.23
CA ASP A 103 6.72 -6.36 2.69
C ASP A 103 7.04 -6.10 4.16
N LEU A 104 6.92 -4.84 4.58
CA LEU A 104 7.27 -4.41 5.93
C LEU A 104 6.36 -5.02 6.99
N ALA A 105 5.08 -5.36 6.65
CA ALA A 105 4.16 -6.04 7.56
C ALA A 105 4.62 -7.48 7.84
N GLN A 106 5.04 -8.21 6.81
CA GLN A 106 5.62 -9.54 6.95
C GLN A 106 6.91 -9.49 7.79
N SER A 107 7.78 -8.53 7.51
CA SER A 107 9.02 -8.32 8.26
C SER A 107 8.73 -8.03 9.74
N LEU A 108 7.80 -7.12 10.03
CA LEU A 108 7.38 -6.79 11.39
C LEU A 108 6.78 -8.00 12.12
N LYS A 109 5.90 -8.75 11.45
CA LYS A 109 5.30 -9.97 12.02
C LYS A 109 6.35 -11.04 12.36
N ARG A 110 7.38 -11.18 11.52
CA ARG A 110 8.44 -12.18 11.69
C ARG A 110 9.45 -11.78 12.75
N ARG A 111 9.83 -10.49 12.82
CA ARG A 111 10.93 -9.98 13.64
C ARG A 111 10.49 -9.36 14.96
N GLY A 112 9.25 -8.86 15.05
CA GLY A 112 8.78 -8.01 16.13
C GLY A 112 9.34 -6.60 16.06
N ALA A 113 9.48 -5.95 17.22
CA ALA A 113 10.02 -4.59 17.33
C ALA A 113 11.44 -4.48 16.77
N MET A 114 11.72 -3.35 16.14
CA MET A 114 13.03 -3.00 15.57
C MET A 114 13.74 -2.00 16.47
N SER A 115 15.07 -2.05 16.49
CA SER A 115 15.87 -1.03 17.14
C SER A 115 15.75 0.32 16.42
N PRO A 116 15.96 1.46 17.10
CA PRO A 116 15.94 2.78 16.46
C PRO A 116 16.85 2.89 15.22
N GLY A 117 18.03 2.23 15.26
CA GLY A 117 18.95 2.21 14.11
C GLY A 117 18.37 1.46 12.91
N GLU A 118 17.67 0.33 13.13
CA GLU A 118 16.99 -0.40 12.05
C GLU A 118 15.81 0.39 11.49
N VAL A 119 15.04 1.07 12.35
CA VAL A 119 13.96 1.96 11.92
C VAL A 119 14.50 3.10 11.06
N ALA A 120 15.63 3.71 11.44
CA ALA A 120 16.26 4.75 10.63
C ALA A 120 16.64 4.26 9.22
N LEU A 121 17.18 3.03 9.09
CA LEU A 121 17.50 2.42 7.79
C LEU A 121 16.27 2.21 6.88
N VAL A 122 15.08 2.02 7.47
CA VAL A 122 13.83 1.93 6.74
C VAL A 122 13.28 3.32 6.43
N PHE A 123 13.32 4.23 7.41
CA PHE A 123 12.69 5.54 7.30
C PHE A 123 13.41 6.51 6.37
N ASP A 124 14.72 6.45 6.29
CA ASP A 124 15.50 7.32 5.41
C ASP A 124 15.07 7.19 3.94
N PRO A 125 15.11 6.00 3.31
CA PRO A 125 14.61 5.82 1.95
C PRO A 125 13.08 5.99 1.82
N LEU A 126 12.29 5.66 2.87
CA LEU A 126 10.85 5.83 2.87
C LEU A 126 10.46 7.32 2.83
N CYS A 127 11.06 8.14 3.67
CA CYS A 127 10.84 9.58 3.68
C CYS A 127 11.30 10.24 2.38
N HIS A 128 12.40 9.75 1.78
CA HIS A 128 12.84 10.20 0.46
C HIS A 128 11.77 9.92 -0.61
N ALA A 129 11.22 8.69 -0.66
CA ALA A 129 10.18 8.33 -1.63
C ALA A 129 8.92 9.17 -1.48
N VAL A 130 8.41 9.29 -0.23
CA VAL A 130 7.19 10.05 0.07
C VAL A 130 7.42 11.54 -0.19
N GLY A 131 8.58 12.08 0.19
CA GLY A 131 8.95 13.47 -0.09
C GLY A 131 9.04 13.78 -1.58
N ALA A 132 9.62 12.88 -2.40
CA ALA A 132 9.65 13.02 -3.86
C ALA A 132 8.25 13.02 -4.46
N ALA A 133 7.34 12.17 -3.96
CA ALA A 133 5.94 12.17 -4.37
C ALA A 133 5.23 13.49 -4.02
N HIS A 134 5.41 13.97 -2.79
CA HIS A 134 4.81 15.23 -2.35
C HIS A 134 5.33 16.43 -3.15
N ALA A 135 6.63 16.46 -3.50
CA ALA A 135 7.21 17.48 -4.37
C ALA A 135 6.59 17.48 -5.78
N ALA A 136 6.13 16.30 -6.25
CA ALA A 136 5.39 16.14 -7.50
C ALA A 136 3.87 16.37 -7.33
N ASN A 137 3.39 16.84 -6.18
CA ASN A 137 1.98 16.99 -5.80
C ASN A 137 1.19 15.65 -5.82
N ILE A 138 1.85 14.55 -5.51
CA ILE A 138 1.26 13.23 -5.40
C ILE A 138 1.20 12.83 -3.93
N VAL A 139 0.01 12.51 -3.43
CA VAL A 139 -0.24 11.99 -2.08
C VAL A 139 -0.57 10.51 -2.18
N HIS A 140 0.05 9.68 -1.34
CA HIS A 140 -0.13 8.23 -1.38
C HIS A 140 -1.51 7.79 -0.89
N ARG A 141 -2.01 8.35 0.24
CA ARG A 141 -3.33 8.15 0.85
C ARG A 141 -3.62 6.76 1.44
N ASP A 142 -2.85 5.75 1.12
CA ASP A 142 -2.96 4.38 1.67
C ASP A 142 -1.57 3.85 2.08
N LEU A 143 -0.76 4.72 2.71
CA LEU A 143 0.55 4.32 3.19
C LEU A 143 0.39 3.39 4.41
N LYS A 144 0.96 2.19 4.30
CA LYS A 144 0.90 1.14 5.33
C LYS A 144 2.04 0.15 5.13
N PRO A 145 2.38 -0.67 6.14
CA PRO A 145 3.50 -1.62 6.04
C PRO A 145 3.39 -2.58 4.85
N GLU A 146 2.19 -2.98 4.43
CA GLU A 146 1.97 -3.86 3.28
C GLU A 146 2.34 -3.19 1.94
N ASN A 147 2.34 -1.85 1.89
CA ASN A 147 2.70 -1.07 0.71
C ASN A 147 4.17 -0.61 0.73
N ILE A 148 4.97 -1.08 1.69
CA ILE A 148 6.40 -0.81 1.82
C ILE A 148 7.15 -2.12 1.68
N PHE A 149 7.90 -2.30 0.59
CA PHE A 149 8.55 -3.55 0.24
C PHE A 149 10.07 -3.47 0.44
N LEU A 150 10.63 -4.44 1.14
CA LEU A 150 12.06 -4.60 1.37
C LEU A 150 12.61 -5.54 0.29
N ALA A 151 12.91 -4.98 -0.87
CA ALA A 151 13.41 -5.73 -2.02
C ALA A 151 14.87 -6.14 -1.82
N GLN A 152 15.24 -7.35 -2.23
CA GLN A 152 16.64 -7.78 -2.26
C GLN A 152 17.46 -6.81 -3.10
N SER A 153 18.53 -6.28 -2.49
CA SER A 153 19.40 -5.34 -3.17
C SER A 153 20.11 -6.03 -4.34
N LYS A 154 20.07 -5.40 -5.52
CA LYS A 154 20.86 -5.81 -6.68
C LYS A 154 22.30 -5.32 -6.58
N ARG A 155 22.62 -4.43 -5.60
CA ARG A 155 23.95 -3.89 -5.37
C ARG A 155 24.67 -4.75 -4.33
N SER A 156 25.95 -5.02 -4.58
CA SER A 156 26.82 -5.73 -3.62
C SER A 156 26.94 -4.91 -2.33
N GLY A 157 26.59 -5.52 -1.18
CA GLY A 157 26.74 -4.91 0.14
C GLY A 157 25.53 -4.17 0.71
N GLY A 158 24.43 -4.00 -0.03
CA GLY A 158 23.17 -3.46 0.51
C GLY A 158 22.29 -4.57 1.10
N ALA A 159 21.76 -4.35 2.31
CA ALA A 159 20.86 -5.32 2.94
C ALA A 159 19.54 -5.45 2.16
N PHE A 160 18.97 -4.35 1.70
CA PHE A 160 17.75 -4.29 0.88
C PHE A 160 17.68 -2.95 0.12
N THR A 161 16.79 -2.86 -0.85
CA THR A 161 16.32 -1.60 -1.44
C THR A 161 14.84 -1.44 -1.06
N LEU A 162 14.48 -0.37 -0.36
CA LEU A 162 13.09 -0.09 -0.03
C LEU A 162 12.36 0.37 -1.28
N LYS A 163 11.13 -0.16 -1.47
CA LYS A 163 10.22 0.21 -2.55
C LYS A 163 8.83 0.52 -1.99
N VAL A 164 8.32 1.70 -2.25
CA VAL A 164 6.93 2.07 -1.95
C VAL A 164 6.06 1.66 -3.12
N LEU A 165 4.97 0.94 -2.83
CA LEU A 165 4.04 0.37 -3.80
C LEU A 165 2.77 1.23 -3.89
N ASP A 166 2.01 1.09 -4.98
CA ASP A 166 0.61 1.54 -5.11
C ASP A 166 0.34 3.06 -4.99
N PHE A 167 1.29 3.92 -5.39
CA PHE A 167 1.04 5.35 -5.50
C PHE A 167 -0.10 5.66 -6.49
N GLY A 168 -1.01 6.57 -6.11
CA GLY A 168 -2.07 7.11 -6.96
C GLY A 168 -3.33 6.25 -7.06
N ILE A 169 -3.28 4.94 -6.80
CA ILE A 169 -4.44 4.04 -6.94
C ILE A 169 -5.48 4.28 -5.84
N ALA A 170 -5.05 4.68 -4.65
CA ALA A 170 -5.93 4.88 -3.50
C ALA A 170 -7.04 5.91 -3.77
N LYS A 171 -6.75 6.97 -4.52
CA LYS A 171 -7.74 8.00 -4.90
C LYS A 171 -8.86 7.45 -5.78
N VAL A 172 -8.51 6.63 -6.77
CA VAL A 172 -9.52 5.99 -7.65
C VAL A 172 -10.39 5.01 -6.86
N LEU A 173 -9.76 4.26 -5.94
CA LEU A 173 -10.46 3.34 -5.04
C LEU A 173 -11.45 4.07 -4.12
N GLU A 174 -11.07 5.21 -3.57
CA GLU A 174 -11.91 6.02 -2.69
C GLU A 174 -13.14 6.55 -3.45
N GLU A 175 -12.94 7.08 -4.65
CA GLU A 175 -14.03 7.57 -5.51
C GLU A 175 -14.97 6.45 -5.98
N ALA A 176 -14.43 5.29 -6.36
CA ALA A 176 -15.23 4.13 -6.75
C ALA A 176 -16.08 3.60 -5.59
N ARG A 177 -15.54 3.57 -4.37
CA ARG A 177 -16.28 3.18 -3.15
C ARG A 177 -17.39 4.16 -2.81
N THR A 178 -17.15 5.45 -2.97
CA THR A 178 -18.17 6.47 -2.74
C THR A 178 -19.35 6.29 -3.68
N SER A 179 -19.11 5.82 -4.91
CA SER A 179 -20.13 5.54 -5.90
C SER A 179 -20.88 4.23 -5.64
N ALA A 180 -20.23 3.20 -5.08
CA ALA A 180 -20.77 1.84 -4.95
C ALA A 180 -21.33 1.48 -3.55
N ASN A 181 -21.23 2.38 -2.56
CA ASN A 181 -21.66 2.12 -1.16
C ASN A 181 -21.01 0.86 -0.52
N THR A 182 -19.86 0.44 -1.00
CA THR A 182 -19.13 -0.75 -0.53
C THR A 182 -18.24 -0.43 0.67
N GLY A 183 -18.22 -1.35 1.64
CA GLY A 183 -17.47 -1.21 2.90
C GLY A 183 -15.95 -1.07 2.71
N ALA A 184 -15.28 -0.62 3.76
CA ALA A 184 -13.83 -0.42 3.78
C ALA A 184 -13.08 -1.73 3.45
N VAL A 185 -12.23 -1.70 2.40
CA VAL A 185 -11.31 -2.78 2.06
C VAL A 185 -9.90 -2.32 2.46
N GLY A 186 -9.19 -3.10 3.25
CA GLY A 186 -7.87 -2.82 3.78
C GLY A 186 -7.87 -2.60 5.29
N SER A 187 -6.68 -2.53 5.89
CA SER A 187 -6.53 -2.23 7.31
C SER A 187 -6.69 -0.72 7.54
N PRO A 188 -7.74 -0.25 8.21
CA PRO A 188 -8.00 1.19 8.41
C PRO A 188 -7.04 1.81 9.43
N TYR A 189 -6.25 1.01 10.12
CA TYR A 189 -5.45 1.41 11.27
C TYR A 189 -4.32 2.43 10.97
N TRP A 190 -4.06 2.68 9.69
CA TRP A 190 -3.06 3.65 9.22
C TRP A 190 -3.69 4.96 8.74
N MET A 191 -5.02 5.04 8.71
CA MET A 191 -5.78 6.16 8.17
C MET A 191 -5.75 7.37 9.10
N ALA A 192 -5.60 8.56 8.52
CA ALA A 192 -5.69 9.82 9.25
C ALA A 192 -7.15 10.21 9.54
N PRO A 193 -7.43 10.97 10.62
CA PRO A 193 -8.79 11.37 10.99
C PRO A 193 -9.55 12.06 9.85
N GLU A 194 -8.89 12.96 9.12
CA GLU A 194 -9.49 13.70 8.00
C GLU A 194 -9.91 12.82 6.82
N GLN A 195 -9.37 11.60 6.71
CA GLN A 195 -9.79 10.63 5.68
C GLN A 195 -11.15 9.98 6.01
N THR A 196 -11.66 10.14 7.22
CA THR A 196 -13.00 9.67 7.61
C THR A 196 -14.10 10.62 7.15
N GLU A 197 -13.77 11.85 6.78
CA GLU A 197 -14.70 12.90 6.39
C GLU A 197 -14.82 13.02 4.87
N ARG A 198 -16.04 12.87 4.34
CA ARG A 198 -16.31 12.91 2.88
C ARG A 198 -15.90 14.22 2.17
N LYS A 199 -15.77 15.33 2.89
CA LYS A 199 -15.50 16.67 2.33
C LYS A 199 -14.16 17.24 2.75
N SER A 200 -13.37 16.52 3.51
CA SER A 200 -12.06 16.98 3.95
C SER A 200 -11.06 16.96 2.78
N ALA A 201 -10.28 18.03 2.67
CA ALA A 201 -9.19 18.07 1.69
C ALA A 201 -8.06 17.14 2.15
N VAL A 202 -7.89 16.02 1.47
CA VAL A 202 -6.78 15.09 1.72
C VAL A 202 -5.49 15.70 1.17
N THR A 203 -4.58 16.07 2.05
CA THR A 203 -3.27 16.67 1.72
C THR A 203 -2.13 15.70 2.06
N ALA A 204 -0.89 16.13 1.87
CA ALA A 204 0.31 15.37 2.25
C ALA A 204 0.36 14.98 3.75
N SER A 205 -0.40 15.68 4.61
CA SER A 205 -0.47 15.38 6.05
C SER A 205 -0.95 13.96 6.35
N VAL A 206 -1.81 13.38 5.52
CA VAL A 206 -2.31 12.00 5.74
C VAL A 206 -1.19 10.96 5.63
N ASP A 207 -0.23 11.19 4.72
CA ASP A 207 0.94 10.32 4.60
C ASP A 207 1.89 10.50 5.78
N VAL A 208 2.07 11.75 6.27
CA VAL A 208 2.87 12.03 7.47
C VAL A 208 2.26 11.38 8.72
N TRP A 209 0.94 11.39 8.85
CA TRP A 209 0.23 10.66 9.89
C TRP A 209 0.52 9.17 9.82
N ALA A 210 0.35 8.56 8.64
CA ALA A 210 0.64 7.14 8.42
C ALA A 210 2.10 6.78 8.74
N LEU A 211 3.06 7.64 8.35
CA LEU A 211 4.48 7.47 8.71
C LEU A 211 4.67 7.42 10.22
N GLY A 212 4.01 8.30 10.98
CA GLY A 212 4.07 8.29 12.45
C GLY A 212 3.58 6.98 13.06
N LEU A 213 2.45 6.46 12.56
CA LEU A 213 1.90 5.17 13.00
C LEU A 213 2.80 3.99 12.62
N ILE A 214 3.41 4.03 11.43
CA ILE A 214 4.37 3.01 10.98
C ILE A 214 5.63 3.05 11.85
N ALA A 215 6.18 4.22 12.15
CA ALA A 215 7.32 4.37 13.06
C ALA A 215 7.02 3.76 14.43
N PHE A 216 5.86 4.08 14.98
CA PHE A 216 5.40 3.49 16.25
C PHE A 216 5.35 1.97 16.18
N ALA A 217 4.74 1.40 15.13
CA ALA A 217 4.61 -0.03 15.00
C ALA A 217 5.97 -0.73 14.85
N LEU A 218 6.92 -0.14 14.12
CA LEU A 218 8.27 -0.68 13.99
C LEU A 218 9.04 -0.65 15.31
N LEU A 219 8.96 0.44 16.06
CA LEU A 219 9.66 0.59 17.33
C LEU A 219 9.07 -0.28 18.45
N THR A 220 7.75 -0.50 18.44
CA THR A 220 7.04 -1.21 19.51
C THR A 220 6.69 -2.65 19.19
N GLY A 221 6.70 -3.02 17.90
CA GLY A 221 6.18 -4.31 17.43
C GLY A 221 4.66 -4.40 17.43
N LYS A 222 3.94 -3.32 17.73
CA LYS A 222 2.47 -3.29 17.91
C LYS A 222 1.83 -2.12 17.17
N PRO A 223 0.64 -2.30 16.57
CA PRO A 223 -0.16 -1.19 16.07
C PRO A 223 -0.47 -0.18 17.18
N PHE A 224 -0.59 1.10 16.84
CA PHE A 224 -0.84 2.18 17.79
C PHE A 224 -2.21 2.05 18.51
N TRP A 225 -3.25 1.62 17.79
CA TRP A 225 -4.62 1.56 18.29
C TRP A 225 -4.83 0.35 19.20
N ARG A 226 -5.52 0.54 20.34
CA ARG A 226 -5.85 -0.56 21.28
C ARG A 226 -6.67 -1.62 20.56
N CYS A 227 -7.73 -1.20 19.85
CA CYS A 227 -8.60 -2.13 19.12
C CYS A 227 -7.85 -2.98 18.09
N ALA A 228 -6.73 -2.52 17.54
CA ALA A 228 -5.92 -3.31 16.61
C ALA A 228 -5.08 -4.38 17.29
N ASN A 229 -4.94 -4.31 18.63
CA ASN A 229 -4.23 -5.28 19.47
C ASN A 229 -5.21 -6.24 20.19
N ASP A 230 -6.51 -6.00 20.10
CA ASP A 230 -7.55 -6.81 20.74
C ASP A 230 -8.13 -7.82 19.74
N ALA A 231 -8.37 -9.05 20.19
CA ALA A 231 -8.96 -10.11 19.37
C ALA A 231 -10.37 -9.75 18.85
N ASP A 232 -11.11 -8.94 19.61
CA ASP A 232 -12.47 -8.48 19.30
C ASP A 232 -12.49 -7.04 18.72
N GLY A 233 -11.37 -6.58 18.20
CA GLY A 233 -11.23 -5.24 17.63
C GLY A 233 -12.16 -5.05 16.42
N THR A 234 -13.07 -4.07 16.51
CA THR A 234 -14.02 -3.75 15.44
C THR A 234 -13.71 -2.41 14.78
N MET A 235 -14.20 -2.23 13.56
CA MET A 235 -14.14 -0.94 12.87
C MET A 235 -14.76 0.20 13.70
N THR A 236 -15.83 -0.09 14.42
CA THR A 236 -16.50 0.89 15.30
C THR A 236 -15.58 1.33 16.42
N ASN A 237 -14.86 0.38 17.06
CA ASN A 237 -13.90 0.69 18.12
C ASN A 237 -12.73 1.52 17.58
N PHE A 238 -12.24 1.19 16.39
CA PHE A 238 -11.20 1.97 15.73
C PHE A 238 -11.65 3.43 15.47
N LEU A 239 -12.82 3.61 14.84
CA LEU A 239 -13.33 4.96 14.56
C LEU A 239 -13.58 5.77 15.84
N ARG A 240 -13.99 5.10 16.90
CA ARG A 240 -14.14 5.75 18.22
C ARG A 240 -12.79 6.22 18.76
N GLU A 241 -11.76 5.39 18.77
CA GLU A 241 -10.41 5.77 19.19
C GLU A 241 -9.84 6.90 18.31
N LEU A 242 -10.07 6.85 16.98
CA LEU A 242 -9.51 7.80 16.04
C LEU A 242 -10.17 9.19 16.11
N VAL A 243 -11.51 9.24 16.27
CA VAL A 243 -12.29 10.47 16.09
C VAL A 243 -12.79 11.05 17.39
N LEU A 244 -13.12 10.22 18.38
CA LEU A 244 -13.80 10.65 19.60
C LEU A 244 -12.92 10.65 20.85
N GLU A 245 -11.85 9.86 20.89
CA GLU A 245 -10.97 9.80 22.05
C GLU A 245 -9.74 10.71 21.88
N PRO A 246 -9.22 11.27 22.99
CA PRO A 246 -7.95 11.98 22.94
C PRO A 246 -6.81 11.04 22.50
N ILE A 247 -6.06 11.45 21.49
CA ILE A 247 -4.92 10.68 21.01
C ILE A 247 -3.75 10.91 21.97
N PRO A 248 -3.26 9.85 22.66
CA PRO A 248 -2.17 10.00 23.60
C PRO A 248 -0.83 10.21 22.86
N VAL A 249 0.16 10.74 23.56
CA VAL A 249 1.53 10.77 23.06
C VAL A 249 2.06 9.34 22.87
N ALA A 250 3.01 9.16 21.94
CA ALA A 250 3.50 7.84 21.55
C ALA A 250 4.11 7.06 22.72
N SER A 251 4.86 7.72 23.61
CA SER A 251 5.44 7.13 24.83
C SER A 251 4.38 6.56 25.76
N ALA A 252 3.28 7.32 26.02
CA ALA A 252 2.18 6.86 26.85
C ALA A 252 1.45 5.67 26.23
N ARG A 253 1.22 5.69 24.90
CA ARG A 253 0.60 4.57 24.20
C ARG A 253 1.48 3.32 24.21
N ALA A 254 2.78 3.46 24.02
CA ALA A 254 3.73 2.34 24.07
C ALA A 254 3.71 1.66 25.46
N LYS A 255 3.71 2.46 26.53
CA LYS A 255 3.60 1.96 27.90
C LYS A 255 2.26 1.26 28.15
N ASP A 256 1.14 1.83 27.70
CA ASP A 256 -0.20 1.26 27.79
C ASP A 256 -0.31 -0.10 27.10
N LEU A 257 0.33 -0.25 25.94
CA LEU A 257 0.38 -1.51 25.20
C LEU A 257 1.44 -2.50 25.71
N GLY A 258 2.23 -2.14 26.73
CA GLY A 258 3.31 -2.99 27.26
C GLY A 258 4.42 -3.23 26.24
N ALA A 259 4.83 -2.19 25.52
CA ALA A 259 5.94 -2.26 24.57
C ALA A 259 7.26 -2.52 25.33
N THR A 260 8.17 -3.27 24.70
CA THR A 260 9.47 -3.64 25.29
C THR A 260 10.48 -2.51 25.28
N HIS A 261 10.31 -1.53 24.40
CA HIS A 261 11.17 -0.36 24.30
C HIS A 261 10.44 0.90 24.78
N GLU A 262 11.11 1.66 25.64
CA GLU A 262 10.64 3.00 26.01
C GLU A 262 10.83 3.95 24.82
N LEU A 263 9.78 4.66 24.49
CA LEU A 263 9.86 5.73 23.51
C LEU A 263 10.10 7.06 24.25
N PRO A 264 10.89 7.98 23.69
CA PRO A 264 11.04 9.33 24.24
C PRO A 264 9.68 10.06 24.18
N ASP A 265 9.50 11.01 25.11
CA ASP A 265 8.33 11.89 25.15
C ASP A 265 8.31 12.89 23.99
#